data_d14cc474244a79c79e121add89316fcc
#
_entry.id   d14cc474244a79c79e121add89316fcc
#
_cell.length_a   1.000
_cell.length_b   1.000
_cell.length_c   1.000
_cell.angle_alpha   90.00
_cell.angle_beta   90.00
_cell.angle_gamma   90.00
#
_symmetry.space_group_name_H-M   'P 1'
#
loop_
_entity.id
_entity.type
_entity.pdbx_description
1 polymer ?
#
loop_
_entity_poly.entity_id
_entity_poly.type
_entity_poly.pdbx_seq_one_letter_code
_entity_poly.pdbx_strand_id
1 'polypeptide(L)'
;EQRHVRMYRKRMADIGIEFGQIPVSDYFWRALQAMNSPKDFVTGLSMTLEQANLDYALHYARIYEKIQDKETADILNRIYKDEVSHVKHGLIWFNKWHKDSICSWKSYVEALPKTLTPARAKGIGFNREGRIKAGFSNEFIDELEVYSRSRGRCPNVYWFNGNCEEQITNSLYGQTSRSPINQLESDLRALPTLICKNHDIVLVEKKPTINFLKKLRRSGFTLPAYVEYGDQTNLSVWN
;
A
#
# COMPACT_ATOMS: atom_id res chain seq x y z
N GLU A 1 -4.07 -20.16 -12.54
CA GLU A 1 -2.61 -19.99 -12.65
C GLU A 1 -1.98 -20.89 -13.73
N GLN A 2 -2.28 -22.15 -13.81
CA GLN A 2 -1.71 -23.03 -14.86
C GLN A 2 -1.97 -22.52 -16.29
N ARG A 3 -3.13 -21.85 -16.52
CA ARG A 3 -3.43 -21.22 -17.80
C ARG A 3 -2.52 -20.02 -18.06
N HIS A 4 -2.27 -19.17 -17.06
CA HIS A 4 -1.33 -18.03 -17.16
C HIS A 4 0.07 -18.52 -17.52
N VAL A 5 0.58 -19.54 -16.81
CA VAL A 5 1.89 -20.13 -17.12
C VAL A 5 1.95 -20.62 -18.57
N ARG A 6 0.91 -21.32 -19.06
CA ARG A 6 0.86 -21.79 -20.45
C ARG A 6 0.86 -20.63 -21.46
N MET A 7 0.09 -19.57 -21.18
CA MET A 7 0.03 -18.38 -22.04
C MET A 7 1.40 -17.67 -22.10
N TYR A 8 2.05 -17.46 -20.96
CA TYR A 8 3.38 -16.86 -20.92
C TYR A 8 4.42 -17.74 -21.65
N ARG A 9 4.46 -19.06 -21.36
CA ARG A 9 5.42 -19.96 -22.00
C ARG A 9 5.23 -20.00 -23.52
N LYS A 10 3.98 -20.07 -24.00
CA LYS A 10 3.71 -20.01 -25.44
C LYS A 10 4.24 -18.69 -26.03
N ARG A 11 3.89 -17.56 -25.42
CA ARG A 11 4.33 -16.26 -25.92
C ARG A 11 5.84 -16.10 -25.93
N MET A 12 6.52 -16.58 -24.88
CA MET A 12 7.98 -16.60 -24.83
C MET A 12 8.57 -17.39 -26.01
N ALA A 13 8.04 -18.58 -26.28
CA ALA A 13 8.48 -19.39 -27.41
C ALA A 13 8.24 -18.68 -28.76
N ASP A 14 7.08 -18.00 -28.92
CA ASP A 14 6.75 -17.25 -30.13
C ASP A 14 7.76 -16.12 -30.44
N ILE A 15 8.42 -15.58 -29.39
CA ILE A 15 9.46 -14.55 -29.52
C ILE A 15 10.89 -15.09 -29.35
N GLY A 16 11.06 -16.41 -29.39
CA GLY A 16 12.36 -17.07 -29.35
C GLY A 16 13.04 -17.11 -27.98
N ILE A 17 12.27 -17.00 -26.88
CA ILE A 17 12.78 -17.08 -25.51
C ILE A 17 12.30 -18.40 -24.88
N GLU A 18 13.22 -19.21 -24.37
CA GLU A 18 12.88 -20.41 -23.63
C GLU A 18 12.65 -20.11 -22.13
N PHE A 19 11.71 -20.80 -21.52
CA PHE A 19 11.44 -20.71 -20.07
C PHE A 19 12.67 -21.21 -19.30
N GLY A 20 13.20 -20.35 -18.42
CA GLY A 20 14.41 -20.62 -17.65
C GLY A 20 15.68 -20.08 -18.26
N GLN A 21 15.66 -19.57 -19.49
CA GLN A 21 16.83 -18.95 -20.15
C GLN A 21 17.25 -17.64 -19.45
N ILE A 22 16.29 -16.89 -18.89
CA ILE A 22 16.55 -15.64 -18.16
C ILE A 22 16.40 -15.91 -16.67
N PRO A 23 17.40 -15.56 -15.84
CA PRO A 23 17.28 -15.68 -14.39
C PRO A 23 16.13 -14.88 -13.83
N VAL A 24 15.38 -15.46 -12.90
CA VAL A 24 14.26 -14.81 -12.20
C VAL A 24 14.50 -14.81 -10.71
N SER A 25 13.87 -13.84 -10.00
CA SER A 25 13.92 -13.77 -8.55
C SER A 25 13.05 -14.87 -7.93
N ASP A 26 13.53 -15.46 -6.84
CA ASP A 26 12.76 -16.40 -6.00
C ASP A 26 11.92 -15.71 -4.92
N TYR A 27 11.76 -14.38 -5.00
CA TYR A 27 11.07 -13.57 -4.01
C TYR A 27 9.66 -14.08 -3.69
N PHE A 28 8.87 -14.36 -4.72
CA PHE A 28 7.50 -14.87 -4.52
C PHE A 28 7.50 -16.24 -3.83
N TRP A 29 8.41 -17.12 -4.22
CA TRP A 29 8.56 -18.43 -3.61
C TRP A 29 8.87 -18.31 -2.11
N ARG A 30 9.85 -17.50 -1.74
CA ARG A 30 10.20 -17.24 -0.34
C ARG A 30 9.06 -16.62 0.45
N ALA A 31 8.32 -15.69 -0.14
CA ALA A 31 7.16 -15.08 0.51
C ALA A 31 6.05 -16.10 0.77
N LEU A 32 5.79 -17.01 -0.19
CA LEU A 32 4.77 -18.06 -0.05
C LEU A 32 5.17 -19.13 0.97
N GLN A 33 6.46 -19.52 1.04
CA GLN A 33 6.94 -20.48 2.02
C GLN A 33 6.77 -20.04 3.48
N ALA A 34 6.71 -18.74 3.72
CA ALA A 34 6.50 -18.18 5.05
C ALA A 34 5.03 -18.16 5.50
N MET A 35 4.10 -18.61 4.66
CA MET A 35 2.66 -18.64 4.95
C MET A 35 2.31 -19.97 5.64
N ASN A 36 1.76 -19.88 6.85
CA ASN A 36 1.53 -21.05 7.71
C ASN A 36 0.05 -21.45 7.80
N SER A 37 -0.85 -20.69 7.21
CA SER A 37 -2.29 -20.96 7.25
C SER A 37 -2.97 -20.62 5.92
N PRO A 38 -4.15 -21.22 5.63
CA PRO A 38 -4.96 -20.81 4.49
C PRO A 38 -5.32 -19.32 4.50
N LYS A 39 -5.49 -18.73 5.69
CA LYS A 39 -5.74 -17.30 5.84
C LYS A 39 -4.53 -16.46 5.42
N ASP A 40 -3.31 -16.85 5.83
CA ASP A 40 -2.07 -16.19 5.39
C ASP A 40 -1.94 -16.25 3.87
N PHE A 41 -2.28 -17.41 3.28
CA PHE A 41 -2.22 -17.62 1.85
C PHE A 41 -3.17 -16.67 1.09
N VAL A 42 -4.45 -16.61 1.44
CA VAL A 42 -5.37 -15.70 0.73
C VAL A 42 -5.03 -14.24 0.97
N THR A 43 -4.61 -13.87 2.18
CA THR A 43 -4.24 -12.49 2.50
C THR A 43 -2.94 -12.10 1.77
N GLY A 44 -1.94 -12.97 1.80
CA GLY A 44 -0.63 -12.70 1.20
C GLY A 44 -0.60 -12.86 -0.31
N LEU A 45 -1.17 -13.94 -0.85
CA LEU A 45 -1.21 -14.15 -2.29
C LEU A 45 -2.32 -13.32 -2.94
N SER A 46 -3.59 -13.69 -2.70
CA SER A 46 -4.70 -13.13 -3.49
C SER A 46 -4.96 -11.67 -3.17
N MET A 47 -4.99 -11.29 -1.89
CA MET A 47 -5.29 -9.91 -1.50
C MET A 47 -4.08 -8.98 -1.50
N THR A 48 -2.87 -9.49 -1.75
CA THR A 48 -1.66 -8.67 -1.79
C THR A 48 -0.92 -8.82 -3.11
N LEU A 49 -0.34 -9.97 -3.40
CA LEU A 49 0.51 -10.13 -4.59
C LEU A 49 -0.30 -10.12 -5.89
N GLU A 50 -1.43 -10.84 -5.95
CA GLU A 50 -2.33 -10.82 -7.11
C GLU A 50 -3.08 -9.49 -7.22
N GLN A 51 -3.40 -8.83 -6.09
CA GLN A 51 -4.00 -7.50 -6.12
C GLN A 51 -3.08 -6.47 -6.82
N ALA A 52 -1.76 -6.59 -6.70
CA ALA A 52 -0.82 -5.74 -7.43
C ALA A 52 -0.87 -5.96 -8.95
N ASN A 53 -1.25 -7.16 -9.41
CA ASN A 53 -1.41 -7.46 -10.83
C ASN A 53 -2.59 -6.70 -11.46
N LEU A 54 -3.57 -6.22 -10.65
CA LEU A 54 -4.61 -5.31 -11.15
C LEU A 54 -4.03 -4.00 -11.70
N ASP A 55 -2.84 -3.62 -11.25
CA ASP A 55 -2.11 -2.44 -11.72
C ASP A 55 -1.08 -2.84 -12.79
N TYR A 56 -0.23 -3.82 -12.49
CA TYR A 56 0.90 -4.21 -13.36
C TYR A 56 0.43 -4.76 -14.71
N ALA A 57 -0.58 -5.62 -14.74
CA ALA A 57 -1.05 -6.22 -15.99
C ALA A 57 -1.53 -5.14 -16.98
N LEU A 58 -2.31 -4.16 -16.52
CA LEU A 58 -2.75 -3.05 -17.37
C LEU A 58 -1.62 -2.09 -17.73
N HIS A 59 -0.68 -1.85 -16.80
CA HIS A 59 0.47 -1.00 -17.08
C HIS A 59 1.31 -1.58 -18.21
N TYR A 60 1.68 -2.85 -18.12
CA TYR A 60 2.47 -3.52 -19.14
C TYR A 60 1.69 -3.76 -20.44
N ALA A 61 0.38 -4.07 -20.38
CA ALA A 61 -0.44 -4.15 -21.59
C ALA A 61 -0.35 -2.87 -22.43
N ARG A 62 -0.48 -1.69 -21.80
CA ARG A 62 -0.35 -0.40 -22.47
C ARG A 62 1.05 -0.16 -23.07
N ILE A 63 2.10 -0.68 -22.42
CA ILE A 63 3.46 -0.58 -22.96
C ILE A 63 3.58 -1.41 -24.23
N TYR A 64 3.08 -2.64 -24.21
CA TYR A 64 3.12 -3.54 -25.37
C TYR A 64 2.22 -3.04 -26.52
N GLU A 65 1.07 -2.44 -26.21
CA GLU A 65 0.24 -1.74 -27.21
C GLU A 65 1.02 -0.63 -27.93
N LYS A 66 1.79 0.19 -27.18
CA LYS A 66 2.57 1.30 -27.74
C LYS A 66 3.66 0.83 -28.70
N ILE A 67 4.25 -0.33 -28.45
CA ILE A 67 5.27 -0.93 -29.33
C ILE A 67 4.66 -1.88 -30.37
N GLN A 68 3.33 -1.87 -30.52
CA GLN A 68 2.54 -2.66 -31.49
C GLN A 68 2.61 -4.18 -31.27
N ASP A 69 3.02 -4.65 -30.12
CA ASP A 69 2.94 -6.06 -29.73
C ASP A 69 1.54 -6.35 -29.13
N LYS A 70 0.56 -6.44 -30.01
CA LYS A 70 -0.84 -6.69 -29.62
C LYS A 70 -1.04 -8.04 -28.95
N GLU A 71 -0.30 -9.06 -29.37
CA GLU A 71 -0.46 -10.41 -28.81
C GLU A 71 -0.07 -10.45 -27.33
N THR A 72 1.05 -9.85 -26.95
CA THR A 72 1.45 -9.74 -25.56
C THR A 72 0.47 -8.85 -24.78
N ALA A 73 0.00 -7.76 -25.36
CA ALA A 73 -0.99 -6.88 -24.73
C ALA A 73 -2.31 -7.61 -24.44
N ASP A 74 -2.81 -8.42 -25.38
CA ASP A 74 -4.02 -9.21 -25.23
C ASP A 74 -3.90 -10.28 -24.13
N ILE A 75 -2.73 -10.92 -24.02
CA ILE A 75 -2.44 -11.86 -22.93
C ILE A 75 -2.53 -11.14 -21.58
N LEU A 76 -1.89 -9.99 -21.44
CA LEU A 76 -1.89 -9.21 -20.19
C LEU A 76 -3.30 -8.68 -19.84
N ASN A 77 -4.05 -8.22 -20.82
CA ASN A 77 -5.45 -7.82 -20.62
C ASN A 77 -6.33 -9.01 -20.19
N ARG A 78 -6.05 -10.20 -20.68
CA ARG A 78 -6.74 -11.43 -20.24
C ARG A 78 -6.37 -11.76 -18.79
N ILE A 79 -5.08 -11.74 -18.46
CA ILE A 79 -4.59 -11.96 -17.08
C ILE A 79 -5.24 -10.96 -16.13
N TYR A 80 -5.30 -9.67 -16.48
CA TYR A 80 -6.00 -8.67 -15.65
C TYR A 80 -7.43 -9.09 -15.30
N LYS A 81 -8.20 -9.58 -16.28
CA LYS A 81 -9.58 -10.01 -16.04
C LYS A 81 -9.65 -11.22 -15.08
N ASP A 82 -8.74 -12.16 -15.24
CA ASP A 82 -8.65 -13.32 -14.37
C ASP A 82 -8.23 -12.93 -12.95
N GLU A 83 -7.28 -11.99 -12.80
CA GLU A 83 -6.82 -11.50 -11.50
C GLU A 83 -7.92 -10.78 -10.70
N VAL A 84 -8.82 -10.05 -11.37
CA VAL A 84 -10.00 -9.49 -10.69
C VAL A 84 -10.80 -10.59 -9.98
N SER A 85 -10.93 -11.75 -10.64
CA SER A 85 -11.66 -12.91 -10.08
C SER A 85 -10.89 -13.61 -8.97
N HIS A 86 -9.57 -13.74 -9.10
CA HIS A 86 -8.69 -14.32 -8.07
C HIS A 86 -8.70 -13.49 -6.78
N VAL A 87 -8.53 -12.18 -6.91
CA VAL A 87 -8.58 -11.24 -5.79
C VAL A 87 -9.95 -11.26 -5.12
N LYS A 88 -11.03 -11.26 -5.90
CA LYS A 88 -12.39 -11.39 -5.37
C LYS A 88 -12.58 -12.68 -4.58
N HIS A 89 -12.08 -13.80 -5.10
CA HIS A 89 -12.14 -15.09 -4.41
C HIS A 89 -11.39 -15.04 -3.07
N GLY A 90 -10.18 -14.48 -3.05
CA GLY A 90 -9.41 -14.28 -1.83
C GLY A 90 -10.15 -13.44 -0.80
N LEU A 91 -10.77 -12.33 -1.22
CA LEU A 91 -11.56 -11.46 -0.34
C LEU A 91 -12.78 -12.19 0.26
N ILE A 92 -13.47 -13.02 -0.55
CA ILE A 92 -14.61 -13.82 -0.05
C ILE A 92 -14.17 -14.79 1.04
N TRP A 93 -13.05 -15.49 0.84
CA TRP A 93 -12.54 -16.44 1.84
C TRP A 93 -11.98 -15.73 3.07
N PHE A 94 -11.31 -14.60 2.89
CA PHE A 94 -10.88 -13.77 4.01
C PHE A 94 -12.07 -13.38 4.89
N ASN A 95 -13.14 -12.87 4.32
CA ASN A 95 -14.35 -12.47 5.04
C ASN A 95 -15.00 -13.66 5.77
N LYS A 96 -15.00 -14.87 5.15
CA LYS A 96 -15.52 -16.07 5.81
C LYS A 96 -14.73 -16.50 7.04
N TRP A 97 -13.42 -16.28 7.05
CA TRP A 97 -12.54 -16.70 8.14
C TRP A 97 -12.24 -15.59 9.14
N HIS A 98 -12.61 -14.37 8.82
CA HIS A 98 -12.50 -13.26 9.75
C HIS A 98 -13.79 -13.11 10.56
N LYS A 99 -13.68 -12.75 11.83
CA LYS A 99 -14.86 -12.59 12.72
C LYS A 99 -15.77 -11.43 12.29
N ASP A 100 -15.18 -10.41 11.65
CA ASP A 100 -15.91 -9.29 11.08
C ASP A 100 -16.34 -9.66 9.66
N SER A 101 -17.61 -9.51 9.35
CA SER A 101 -18.20 -9.92 8.07
C SER A 101 -17.70 -9.15 6.84
N ILE A 102 -16.92 -8.08 7.05
CA ILE A 102 -16.39 -7.22 5.98
C ILE A 102 -14.92 -6.93 6.24
N CYS A 103 -14.08 -7.13 5.22
CA CYS A 103 -12.67 -6.80 5.27
C CYS A 103 -12.47 -5.29 5.45
N SER A 104 -12.02 -4.88 6.63
CA SER A 104 -11.54 -3.53 6.88
C SER A 104 -10.04 -3.41 6.57
N TRP A 105 -9.56 -2.19 6.37
CA TRP A 105 -8.11 -1.94 6.24
C TRP A 105 -7.32 -2.48 7.43
N LYS A 106 -7.83 -2.24 8.65
CA LYS A 106 -7.19 -2.71 9.89
C LYS A 106 -7.09 -4.23 9.93
N SER A 107 -8.21 -4.94 9.66
CA SER A 107 -8.23 -6.40 9.69
C SER A 107 -7.32 -7.04 8.65
N TYR A 108 -7.18 -6.41 7.47
CA TYR A 108 -6.24 -6.82 6.44
C TYR A 108 -4.79 -6.66 6.89
N VAL A 109 -4.43 -5.49 7.43
CA VAL A 109 -3.05 -5.22 7.88
C VAL A 109 -2.64 -6.16 9.02
N GLU A 110 -3.54 -6.42 9.98
CA GLU A 110 -3.30 -7.34 11.10
C GLU A 110 -3.16 -8.81 10.65
N ALA A 111 -3.85 -9.19 9.57
CA ALA A 111 -3.79 -10.56 9.03
C ALA A 111 -2.65 -10.76 8.02
N LEU A 112 -1.95 -9.71 7.63
CA LEU A 112 -0.90 -9.81 6.61
C LEU A 112 0.32 -10.56 7.16
N PRO A 113 0.86 -11.56 6.43
CA PRO A 113 2.10 -12.21 6.81
C PRO A 113 3.25 -11.21 7.04
N LYS A 114 4.04 -11.41 8.08
CA LYS A 114 5.13 -10.47 8.46
C LYS A 114 6.16 -10.22 7.34
N THR A 115 6.28 -11.14 6.40
CA THR A 115 7.16 -11.02 5.22
C THR A 115 6.63 -10.07 4.15
N LEU A 116 5.37 -9.64 4.27
CA LEU A 116 4.70 -8.76 3.32
C LEU A 116 4.28 -7.45 3.97
N THR A 117 4.09 -6.44 3.14
CA THR A 117 3.56 -5.14 3.55
C THR A 117 2.42 -4.74 2.63
N PRO A 118 1.46 -3.93 3.07
CA PRO A 118 0.38 -3.45 2.21
C PRO A 118 0.86 -2.76 0.92
N ALA A 119 2.07 -2.17 0.93
CA ALA A 119 2.66 -1.59 -0.28
C ALA A 119 2.82 -2.60 -1.42
N ARG A 120 2.87 -3.90 -1.11
CA ARG A 120 2.97 -4.99 -2.11
C ARG A 120 1.64 -5.28 -2.80
N ALA A 121 0.52 -4.77 -2.29
CA ALA A 121 -0.80 -4.91 -2.90
C ALA A 121 -1.08 -3.88 -4.01
N LYS A 122 -0.09 -3.06 -4.37
CA LYS A 122 -0.21 -2.09 -5.45
C LYS A 122 1.04 -2.06 -6.34
N GLY A 123 0.80 -1.77 -7.61
CA GLY A 123 1.81 -1.64 -8.65
C GLY A 123 1.89 -0.23 -9.23
N ILE A 124 2.29 -0.15 -10.49
CA ILE A 124 2.40 1.11 -11.24
C ILE A 124 1.04 1.44 -11.85
N GLY A 125 0.55 2.66 -11.62
CA GLY A 125 -0.74 3.11 -12.15
C GLY A 125 -1.93 2.53 -11.39
N PHE A 126 -2.09 2.95 -10.15
CA PHE A 126 -3.11 2.44 -9.23
C PHE A 126 -4.52 2.35 -9.86
N ASN A 127 -5.00 1.13 -10.04
CA ASN A 127 -6.28 0.84 -10.67
C ASN A 127 -7.38 0.67 -9.61
N ARG A 128 -8.06 1.76 -9.30
CA ARG A 128 -9.17 1.81 -8.35
C ARG A 128 -10.35 0.93 -8.82
N GLU A 129 -10.68 1.02 -10.11
CA GLU A 129 -11.82 0.32 -10.69
C GLU A 129 -11.69 -1.21 -10.59
N GLY A 130 -10.49 -1.76 -10.81
CA GLY A 130 -10.22 -3.19 -10.65
C GLY A 130 -10.49 -3.68 -9.23
N ARG A 131 -10.13 -2.87 -8.23
CA ARG A 131 -10.37 -3.18 -6.82
C ARG A 131 -11.86 -3.12 -6.45
N ILE A 132 -12.58 -2.16 -6.99
CA ILE A 132 -14.07 -2.09 -6.84
C ILE A 132 -14.71 -3.34 -7.45
N LYS A 133 -14.31 -3.74 -8.65
CA LYS A 133 -14.79 -4.98 -9.30
C LYS A 133 -14.46 -6.24 -8.51
N ALA A 134 -13.32 -6.27 -7.82
CA ALA A 134 -12.95 -7.35 -6.93
C ALA A 134 -13.75 -7.35 -5.61
N GLY A 135 -14.46 -6.27 -5.27
CA GLY A 135 -15.36 -6.17 -4.13
C GLY A 135 -14.80 -5.47 -2.91
N PHE A 136 -13.66 -4.78 -3.01
CA PHE A 136 -13.15 -3.96 -1.91
C PHE A 136 -14.00 -2.71 -1.70
N SER A 137 -14.14 -2.31 -0.43
CA SER A 137 -14.82 -1.05 -0.08
C SER A 137 -13.99 0.17 -0.52
N ASN A 138 -14.67 1.31 -0.69
CA ASN A 138 -13.99 2.55 -1.04
C ASN A 138 -12.98 2.97 0.05
N GLU A 139 -13.33 2.76 1.32
CA GLU A 139 -12.47 3.06 2.47
C GLU A 139 -11.18 2.25 2.41
N PHE A 140 -11.27 0.93 2.16
CA PHE A 140 -10.09 0.08 1.98
C PHE A 140 -9.20 0.55 0.83
N ILE A 141 -9.82 0.86 -0.32
CA ILE A 141 -9.09 1.30 -1.52
C ILE A 141 -8.40 2.64 -1.25
N ASP A 142 -9.05 3.55 -0.52
CA ASP A 142 -8.51 4.86 -0.16
C ASP A 142 -7.29 4.73 0.76
N GLU A 143 -7.37 3.86 1.77
CA GLU A 143 -6.25 3.57 2.67
C GLU A 143 -5.06 2.94 1.91
N LEU A 144 -5.33 1.97 1.05
CA LEU A 144 -4.29 1.34 0.24
C LEU A 144 -3.65 2.35 -0.73
N GLU A 145 -4.45 3.21 -1.37
CA GLU A 145 -3.94 4.21 -2.32
C GLU A 145 -2.93 5.14 -1.68
N VAL A 146 -3.22 5.64 -0.48
CA VAL A 146 -2.35 6.58 0.24
C VAL A 146 -1.24 5.88 1.03
N TYR A 147 -1.35 4.57 1.27
CA TYR A 147 -0.36 3.85 2.06
C TYR A 147 1.03 3.96 1.45
N SER A 148 1.99 4.35 2.27
CA SER A 148 3.40 4.42 1.90
C SER A 148 4.25 3.84 3.02
N ARG A 149 5.27 3.04 2.68
CA ARG A 149 6.24 2.52 3.65
C ARG A 149 7.66 2.80 3.20
N SER A 150 8.51 3.09 4.15
CA SER A 150 9.96 3.19 3.99
C SER A 150 10.56 1.88 3.43
N ARG A 151 11.50 1.99 2.50
CA ARG A 151 12.26 0.87 1.94
C ARG A 151 13.65 0.80 2.55
N GLY A 152 13.78 0.26 3.76
CA GLY A 152 15.08 -0.12 4.34
C GLY A 152 16.10 1.00 4.60
N ARG A 153 15.67 2.28 4.65
CA ARG A 153 16.48 3.39 5.14
C ARG A 153 15.94 3.81 6.50
N CYS A 154 16.83 4.23 7.40
CA CYS A 154 16.38 4.90 8.62
C CYS A 154 15.54 6.11 8.21
N PRO A 155 14.25 6.17 8.60
CA PRO A 155 13.40 7.32 8.28
C PRO A 155 13.84 8.53 9.08
N ASN A 156 13.74 9.72 8.48
CA ASN A 156 13.71 10.92 9.30
C ASN A 156 12.33 11.00 9.97
N VAL A 157 12.33 11.37 11.23
CA VAL A 157 11.09 11.58 11.99
C VAL A 157 10.88 13.08 12.15
N TYR A 158 9.75 13.56 11.70
CA TYR A 158 9.37 14.97 11.78
C TYR A 158 8.20 15.12 12.74
N TRP A 159 8.30 16.14 13.54
CA TRP A 159 7.24 16.56 14.47
C TRP A 159 7.07 18.06 14.40
N PHE A 160 5.85 18.52 14.17
CA PHE A 160 5.52 19.93 14.23
C PHE A 160 5.22 20.30 15.69
N ASN A 161 6.06 21.13 16.27
CA ASN A 161 5.90 21.68 17.61
C ASN A 161 5.96 23.21 17.52
N GLY A 162 4.84 23.83 17.17
CA GLY A 162 4.71 25.28 17.03
C GLY A 162 4.75 26.02 18.38
N ASN A 163 4.60 25.29 19.48
CA ASN A 163 4.50 25.86 20.83
C ASN A 163 5.77 25.65 21.67
N CYS A 164 6.85 25.13 21.08
CA CYS A 164 8.03 24.74 21.87
C CYS A 164 8.62 25.89 22.72
N GLU A 165 8.70 27.10 22.17
CA GLU A 165 9.22 28.28 22.90
C GLU A 165 8.27 28.67 24.03
N GLU A 166 6.97 28.66 23.81
CA GLU A 166 5.99 28.98 24.85
C GLU A 166 5.96 27.91 25.94
N GLN A 167 6.05 26.62 25.59
CA GLN A 167 6.14 25.54 26.58
C GLN A 167 7.38 25.67 27.48
N ILE A 168 8.53 26.02 26.91
CA ILE A 168 9.75 26.28 27.67
C ILE A 168 9.55 27.48 28.59
N THR A 169 9.00 28.58 28.08
CA THR A 169 8.75 29.80 28.88
C THR A 169 7.74 29.52 29.99
N ASN A 170 6.65 28.81 29.70
CA ASN A 170 5.64 28.50 30.73
C ASN A 170 6.17 27.55 31.81
N SER A 171 7.06 26.61 31.46
CA SER A 171 7.71 25.74 32.44
C SER A 171 8.63 26.51 33.38
N LEU A 172 9.22 27.58 32.89
CA LEU A 172 10.13 28.43 33.68
C LEU A 172 9.38 29.49 34.54
N TYR A 173 8.26 30.01 34.06
CA TYR A 173 7.56 31.15 34.68
C TYR A 173 6.12 30.84 35.14
N GLY A 174 5.65 29.59 35.06
CA GLY A 174 4.36 29.12 35.58
C GLY A 174 3.12 29.72 34.91
N GLN A 175 3.24 30.16 33.66
CA GLN A 175 2.10 30.67 32.89
C GLN A 175 1.34 29.55 32.20
N THR A 176 0.03 29.70 32.05
CA THR A 176 -0.84 28.71 31.34
C THR A 176 -0.90 29.03 29.85
N SER A 177 -0.74 27.99 29.02
CA SER A 177 -0.85 28.05 27.56
C SER A 177 -2.20 28.61 27.08
N ARG A 178 -2.19 29.45 26.05
CA ARG A 178 -3.40 30.08 25.50
C ARG A 178 -4.04 29.24 24.39
N SER A 179 -5.35 29.13 24.44
CA SER A 179 -6.18 28.36 23.50
C SER A 179 -5.90 28.57 21.98
N PRO A 180 -5.62 29.79 21.47
CA PRO A 180 -5.35 30.01 20.05
C PRO A 180 -4.09 29.34 19.52
N ILE A 181 -3.07 29.15 20.35
CA ILE A 181 -1.80 28.53 19.95
C ILE A 181 -1.98 27.02 19.80
N ASN A 182 -2.76 26.40 20.67
CA ASN A 182 -3.09 24.98 20.57
C ASN A 182 -3.88 24.67 19.28
N GLN A 183 -4.76 25.58 18.87
CA GLN A 183 -5.49 25.45 17.61
C GLN A 183 -4.54 25.53 16.40
N LEU A 184 -3.62 26.49 16.38
CA LEU A 184 -2.63 26.62 15.31
C LEU A 184 -1.75 25.38 15.18
N GLU A 185 -1.30 24.82 16.32
CA GLU A 185 -0.52 23.58 16.33
C GLU A 185 -1.33 22.41 15.75
N SER A 186 -2.59 22.29 16.14
CA SER A 186 -3.50 21.28 15.62
C SER A 186 -3.70 21.42 14.10
N ASP A 187 -3.87 22.64 13.60
CA ASP A 187 -4.12 22.91 12.19
C ASP A 187 -2.87 22.68 11.32
N LEU A 188 -1.69 22.98 11.84
CA LEU A 188 -0.42 22.90 11.13
C LEU A 188 0.36 21.59 11.38
N ARG A 189 -0.15 20.67 12.18
CA ARG A 189 0.56 19.42 12.56
C ARG A 189 1.05 18.60 11.37
N ALA A 190 0.38 18.67 10.23
CA ALA A 190 0.76 17.98 9.00
C ALA A 190 1.72 18.78 8.11
N LEU A 191 2.13 19.99 8.50
CA LEU A 191 3.02 20.87 7.73
C LEU A 191 4.34 20.20 7.33
N PRO A 192 4.99 19.38 8.17
CA PRO A 192 6.21 18.68 7.78
C PRO A 192 6.06 17.79 6.54
N THR A 193 4.83 17.37 6.19
CA THR A 193 4.57 16.60 4.97
C THR A 193 5.11 17.27 3.71
N LEU A 194 5.17 18.61 3.68
CA LEU A 194 5.61 19.36 2.50
C LEU A 194 7.12 19.20 2.20
N ILE A 195 7.91 18.78 3.20
CA ILE A 195 9.36 18.58 3.08
C ILE A 195 9.78 17.12 3.20
N CYS A 196 8.85 16.23 3.57
CA CYS A 196 9.10 14.82 3.78
C CYS A 196 9.28 14.05 2.45
N LYS A 197 10.04 12.97 2.54
CA LYS A 197 10.14 11.94 1.50
C LYS A 197 9.19 10.79 1.82
N ASN A 198 8.96 9.90 0.84
CA ASN A 198 8.06 8.74 0.99
C ASN A 198 8.48 7.72 2.07
N HIS A 199 9.70 7.79 2.55
CA HIS A 199 10.24 6.91 3.59
C HIS A 199 10.36 7.59 4.96
N ASP A 200 9.99 8.85 5.06
CA ASP A 200 10.01 9.60 6.31
C ASP A 200 8.73 9.40 7.12
N ILE A 201 8.77 9.77 8.39
CA ILE A 201 7.66 9.67 9.33
C ILE A 201 7.28 11.07 9.80
N VAL A 202 5.98 11.35 9.85
CA VAL A 202 5.45 12.52 10.52
C VAL A 202 4.66 12.08 11.75
N LEU A 203 5.09 12.53 12.93
CA LEU A 203 4.35 12.33 14.17
C LEU A 203 3.20 13.33 14.23
N VAL A 204 2.00 12.83 14.48
CA VAL A 204 0.77 13.63 14.54
C VAL A 204 -0.10 13.17 15.72
N GLU A 205 -0.87 14.09 16.28
CA GLU A 205 -1.88 13.74 17.28
C GLU A 205 -3.00 12.91 16.66
N LYS A 206 -3.43 13.31 15.44
CA LYS A 206 -4.44 12.62 14.66
C LYS A 206 -4.03 12.62 13.19
N LYS A 207 -4.11 11.46 12.55
CA LYS A 207 -3.79 11.29 11.12
C LYS A 207 -4.63 12.23 10.25
N PRO A 208 -4.02 12.90 9.26
CA PRO A 208 -4.76 13.74 8.30
C PRO A 208 -5.83 12.94 7.58
N THR A 209 -6.92 13.61 7.20
CA THR A 209 -8.02 12.96 6.49
C THR A 209 -7.55 12.45 5.12
N ILE A 210 -8.14 11.34 4.67
CA ILE A 210 -7.83 10.74 3.36
C ILE A 210 -8.04 11.75 2.22
N ASN A 211 -9.06 12.59 2.30
CA ASN A 211 -9.32 13.62 1.30
C ASN A 211 -8.19 14.65 1.22
N PHE A 212 -7.61 15.04 2.35
CA PHE A 212 -6.46 15.94 2.39
C PHE A 212 -5.22 15.25 1.79
N LEU A 213 -4.95 14.00 2.15
CA LEU A 213 -3.83 13.21 1.61
C LEU A 213 -3.94 13.02 0.09
N LYS A 214 -5.14 12.74 -0.41
CA LYS A 214 -5.41 12.68 -1.85
C LYS A 214 -5.14 14.00 -2.56
N LYS A 215 -5.52 15.13 -1.94
CA LYS A 215 -5.21 16.48 -2.45
C LYS A 215 -3.70 16.69 -2.57
N LEU A 216 -2.94 16.45 -1.51
CA LEU A 216 -1.48 16.57 -1.51
C LEU A 216 -0.83 15.72 -2.61
N ARG A 217 -1.25 14.47 -2.72
CA ARG A 217 -0.73 13.55 -3.74
C ARG A 217 -1.02 14.02 -5.16
N ARG A 218 -2.24 14.50 -5.42
CA ARG A 218 -2.62 15.08 -6.74
C ARG A 218 -1.83 16.34 -7.08
N SER A 219 -1.43 17.11 -6.07
CA SER A 219 -0.56 18.28 -6.20
C SER A 219 0.93 17.93 -6.32
N GLY A 220 1.29 16.63 -6.44
CA GLY A 220 2.66 16.18 -6.67
C GLY A 220 3.49 15.97 -5.41
N PHE A 221 2.90 16.12 -4.21
CA PHE A 221 3.63 15.86 -2.97
C PHE A 221 3.79 14.37 -2.70
N THR A 222 4.95 14.01 -2.18
CA THR A 222 5.22 12.67 -1.66
C THR A 222 4.61 12.55 -0.26
N LEU A 223 3.90 11.46 0.00
CA LEU A 223 3.29 11.24 1.31
C LEU A 223 4.23 10.41 2.19
N PRO A 224 4.59 10.90 3.38
CA PRO A 224 5.30 10.13 4.40
C PRO A 224 4.37 9.14 5.11
N ALA A 225 4.92 8.32 6.02
CA ALA A 225 4.12 7.59 6.98
C ALA A 225 3.67 8.52 8.11
N TYR A 226 2.40 8.42 8.54
CA TYR A 226 1.88 9.16 9.69
C TYR A 226 1.74 8.22 10.88
N VAL A 227 2.32 8.61 12.02
CA VAL A 227 2.24 7.88 13.28
C VAL A 227 1.57 8.78 14.31
N GLU A 228 0.48 8.29 14.91
CA GLU A 228 -0.21 9.00 15.98
C GLU A 228 0.55 8.79 17.29
N TYR A 229 0.95 9.90 17.95
CA TYR A 229 1.58 9.81 19.25
C TYR A 229 0.51 9.54 20.34
N GLY A 230 0.77 8.54 21.15
CA GLY A 230 -0.21 7.95 22.09
C GLY A 230 -0.60 6.52 21.77
N ASP A 231 -0.37 6.06 20.56
CA ASP A 231 -0.52 4.64 20.20
C ASP A 231 0.82 3.92 20.38
N GLN A 232 1.13 3.53 21.62
CA GLN A 232 2.37 2.84 21.97
C GLN A 232 2.57 1.51 21.24
N THR A 233 1.53 0.97 20.63
CA THR A 233 1.59 -0.31 19.91
C THR A 233 2.26 -0.21 18.54
N ASN A 234 2.34 0.99 17.97
CA ASN A 234 2.88 1.20 16.62
C ASN A 234 4.40 1.42 16.54
N LEU A 235 5.09 1.70 17.63
CA LEU A 235 6.54 1.92 17.60
C LEU A 235 7.35 0.62 17.46
N SER A 236 6.80 -0.54 17.82
CA SER A 236 7.46 -1.86 17.68
C SER A 236 7.51 -2.38 16.23
N VAL A 237 6.84 -1.75 15.29
CA VAL A 237 6.80 -2.14 13.87
C VAL A 237 8.05 -1.67 13.11
N TRP A 238 8.93 -0.90 13.74
CA TRP A 238 10.06 -0.23 13.10
C TRP A 238 11.44 -0.87 13.37
N ASN A 239 11.48 -2.02 14.07
CA ASN A 239 12.69 -2.83 14.26
C ASN A 239 12.80 -3.92 13.21
#